data_a6439ad626122752c4d04bf71685aac6
#
_entry.id   a6439ad626122752c4d04bf71685aac6
#
_cell.length_a   1.000
_cell.length_b   1.000
_cell.length_c   1.000
_cell.angle_alpha   90.00
_cell.angle_beta   90.00
_cell.angle_gamma   90.00
#
_symmetry.space_group_name_H-M   'P 1'
#
loop_
_entity.id
_entity.type
_entity.pdbx_description
1 polymer ?
#
loop_
_entity_poly.entity_id
_entity_poly.type
_entity_poly.pdbx_seq_one_letter_code
_entity_poly.pdbx_strand_id
1 'polypeptide(L)'
;GDRVLGLVISKKLLDKYPGEKEGIIDKKFANLVNKKTCANIAYTLNLKKFLYLGTSHKNLDRSGDKILSDCLEAIVGAIYTDGGIKSSEKFILNSWNSFIDKSVITLIDPKTKLQEFSLKKYKILPKYTFFKKSGPQHNPLFKTEVQIPDSKKIIGKGSSKKKAQLNAAEKLIKILKI
;
A
#
# COMPACT_ATOMS: atom_id res chain seq x y z
N GLY A 1 -6.56 -9.02 17.90
CA GLY A 1 -7.36 -8.43 16.79
C GLY A 1 -6.65 -8.53 15.45
N ASP A 2 -5.38 -8.18 15.38
CA ASP A 2 -4.56 -8.21 14.15
C ASP A 2 -4.68 -9.54 13.39
N ARG A 3 -4.52 -10.67 14.06
CA ARG A 3 -4.61 -12.01 13.42
C ARG A 3 -6.02 -12.31 12.89
N VAL A 4 -7.05 -11.88 13.61
CA VAL A 4 -8.46 -12.04 13.18
C VAL A 4 -8.73 -11.18 11.96
N LEU A 5 -8.30 -9.92 11.97
CA LEU A 5 -8.38 -9.01 10.83
C LEU A 5 -7.68 -9.63 9.60
N GLY A 6 -6.45 -10.09 9.77
CA GLY A 6 -5.67 -10.72 8.70
C GLY A 6 -6.38 -11.93 8.10
N LEU A 7 -6.90 -12.82 8.93
CA LEU A 7 -7.64 -14.02 8.49
C LEU A 7 -8.87 -13.65 7.65
N VAL A 8 -9.69 -12.73 8.14
CA VAL A 8 -10.94 -12.33 7.47
C VAL A 8 -10.64 -11.63 6.13
N ILE A 9 -9.69 -10.70 6.11
CA ILE A 9 -9.31 -9.98 4.88
C ILE A 9 -8.69 -10.93 3.84
N SER A 10 -7.82 -11.87 4.27
CA SER A 10 -7.24 -12.87 3.36
C SER A 10 -8.32 -13.72 2.72
N LYS A 11 -9.24 -14.28 3.51
CA LYS A 11 -10.36 -15.06 2.99
C LYS A 11 -11.17 -14.24 1.98
N LYS A 12 -11.55 -13.00 2.34
CA LYS A 12 -12.35 -12.14 1.47
C LYS A 12 -11.66 -11.82 0.15
N LEU A 13 -10.34 -11.63 0.15
CA LEU A 13 -9.57 -11.38 -1.07
C LEU A 13 -9.51 -12.62 -1.97
N LEU A 14 -9.29 -13.81 -1.40
CA LEU A 14 -9.30 -15.07 -2.15
C LEU A 14 -10.67 -15.34 -2.77
N ASP A 15 -11.74 -15.15 -2.02
CA ASP A 15 -13.11 -15.31 -2.51
C ASP A 15 -13.45 -14.32 -3.63
N LYS A 16 -12.96 -13.08 -3.53
CA LYS A 16 -13.26 -12.02 -4.50
C LYS A 16 -12.40 -12.10 -5.77
N TYR A 17 -11.18 -12.60 -5.66
CA TYR A 17 -10.18 -12.63 -6.74
C TYR A 17 -9.57 -14.02 -6.94
N PRO A 18 -10.37 -15.07 -7.23
CA PRO A 18 -9.89 -16.46 -7.26
C PRO A 18 -8.85 -16.74 -8.36
N GLY A 19 -8.76 -15.91 -9.38
CA GLY A 19 -7.80 -16.06 -10.49
C GLY A 19 -6.56 -15.15 -10.38
N GLU A 20 -6.44 -14.37 -9.30
CA GLU A 20 -5.32 -13.45 -9.15
C GLU A 20 -4.04 -14.16 -8.70
N LYS A 21 -2.90 -13.63 -9.13
CA LYS A 21 -1.59 -14.12 -8.68
C LYS A 21 -1.36 -13.79 -7.20
N GLU A 22 -0.72 -14.71 -6.48
CA GLU A 22 -0.38 -14.59 -5.06
C GLU A 22 0.23 -13.22 -4.72
N GLY A 23 1.28 -12.78 -5.44
CA GLY A 23 1.93 -11.50 -5.17
C GLY A 23 1.05 -10.26 -5.40
N ILE A 24 -0.08 -10.38 -6.13
CA ILE A 24 -1.08 -9.31 -6.26
C ILE A 24 -2.01 -9.34 -5.06
N ILE A 25 -2.45 -10.53 -4.64
CA ILE A 25 -3.26 -10.71 -3.43
C ILE A 25 -2.49 -10.19 -2.20
N ASP A 26 -1.21 -10.52 -2.05
CA ASP A 26 -0.37 -10.02 -0.96
C ASP A 26 -0.29 -8.49 -0.92
N LYS A 27 -0.13 -7.85 -2.07
CA LYS A 27 -0.13 -6.38 -2.14
C LYS A 27 -1.48 -5.78 -1.75
N LYS A 28 -2.59 -6.38 -2.19
CA LYS A 28 -3.94 -5.97 -1.79
C LYS A 28 -4.12 -6.15 -0.28
N PHE A 29 -3.73 -7.30 0.24
CA PHE A 29 -3.76 -7.61 1.66
C PHE A 29 -2.98 -6.58 2.48
N ALA A 30 -1.69 -6.39 2.17
CA ALA A 30 -0.84 -5.42 2.87
C ALA A 30 -1.41 -4.00 2.87
N ASN A 31 -2.08 -3.58 1.78
CA ASN A 31 -2.74 -2.28 1.72
C ASN A 31 -4.00 -2.19 2.57
N LEU A 32 -4.71 -3.30 2.78
CA LEU A 32 -5.95 -3.33 3.57
C LEU A 32 -5.71 -3.42 5.07
N VAL A 33 -4.64 -4.11 5.49
CA VAL A 33 -4.33 -4.33 6.91
C VAL A 33 -3.24 -3.42 7.45
N ASN A 34 -2.75 -2.45 6.65
CA ASN A 34 -1.73 -1.54 7.14
C ASN A 34 -2.28 -0.51 8.12
N LYS A 35 -1.38 0.03 8.93
CA LYS A 35 -1.65 1.06 9.93
C LYS A 35 -2.48 2.24 9.39
N LYS A 36 -2.18 2.73 8.20
CA LYS A 36 -2.87 3.89 7.62
C LYS A 36 -4.33 3.58 7.30
N THR A 37 -4.60 2.41 6.73
CA THR A 37 -5.96 1.95 6.42
C THR A 37 -6.74 1.71 7.71
N CYS A 38 -6.17 1.03 8.70
CA CYS A 38 -6.79 0.83 10.01
C CYS A 38 -7.09 2.15 10.70
N ALA A 39 -6.15 3.10 10.70
CA ALA A 39 -6.39 4.44 11.27
C ALA A 39 -7.53 5.18 10.54
N ASN A 40 -7.58 5.14 9.20
CA ASN A 40 -8.67 5.76 8.44
C ASN A 40 -10.05 5.17 8.82
N ILE A 41 -10.13 3.87 8.99
CA ILE A 41 -11.36 3.21 9.43
C ILE A 41 -11.71 3.62 10.87
N ALA A 42 -10.73 3.67 11.76
CA ALA A 42 -10.92 4.16 13.13
C ALA A 42 -11.45 5.61 13.16
N TYR A 43 -10.96 6.48 12.27
CA TYR A 43 -11.51 7.84 12.08
C TYR A 43 -12.95 7.80 11.60
N THR A 44 -13.29 6.98 10.61
CA THR A 44 -14.66 6.84 10.09
C THR A 44 -15.62 6.35 11.18
N LEU A 45 -15.17 5.48 12.06
CA LEU A 45 -15.92 4.98 13.22
C LEU A 45 -15.92 5.98 14.40
N ASN A 46 -15.30 7.15 14.28
CA ASN A 46 -15.17 8.16 15.33
C ASN A 46 -14.53 7.65 16.62
N LEU A 47 -13.64 6.65 16.56
CA LEU A 47 -13.04 6.03 17.74
C LEU A 47 -12.24 7.01 18.60
N LYS A 48 -11.73 8.07 17.99
CA LYS A 48 -11.00 9.15 18.71
C LYS A 48 -11.83 9.71 19.89
N LYS A 49 -13.15 9.77 19.78
CA LYS A 49 -14.03 10.32 20.83
C LYS A 49 -14.09 9.46 22.08
N PHE A 50 -13.75 8.18 21.96
CA PHE A 50 -13.85 7.19 23.04
C PHE A 50 -12.48 6.85 23.64
N LEU A 51 -11.41 7.46 23.15
CA LEU A 51 -10.06 7.19 23.63
C LEU A 51 -9.76 8.07 24.85
N TYR A 52 -9.40 7.43 25.95
CA TYR A 52 -8.82 8.08 27.12
C TYR A 52 -7.30 7.97 27.02
N LEU A 53 -6.63 9.10 26.77
CA LEU A 53 -5.19 9.14 26.59
C LEU A 53 -4.50 9.65 27.85
N GLY A 54 -3.39 9.03 28.23
CA GLY A 54 -2.53 9.52 29.29
C GLY A 54 -1.93 10.89 28.95
N THR A 55 -1.45 11.60 29.97
CA THR A 55 -0.94 12.97 29.88
C THR A 55 0.21 13.14 28.88
N SER A 56 0.99 12.09 28.64
CA SER A 56 2.09 12.06 27.66
C SER A 56 1.64 12.08 26.18
N HIS A 57 0.34 11.85 25.91
CA HIS A 57 -0.21 11.72 24.55
C HIS A 57 -1.28 12.75 24.23
N LYS A 58 -1.24 13.92 24.90
CA LYS A 58 -2.25 15.00 24.70
C LYS A 58 -2.33 15.53 23.26
N ASN A 59 -1.25 15.39 22.46
CA ASN A 59 -1.24 15.80 21.05
C ASN A 59 -1.20 14.56 20.13
N LEU A 60 -2.35 14.17 19.62
CA LEU A 60 -2.53 13.05 18.67
C LEU A 60 -1.90 13.30 17.28
N ASP A 61 -1.38 14.50 17.00
CA ASP A 61 -1.08 14.95 15.63
C ASP A 61 0.03 14.19 14.90
N ARG A 62 0.96 13.50 15.59
CA ARG A 62 2.04 12.72 14.97
C ARG A 62 2.01 11.20 15.28
N SER A 63 1.37 10.80 16.36
CA SER A 63 1.24 9.39 16.78
C SER A 63 -0.20 8.85 16.67
N GLY A 64 -1.14 9.71 16.27
CA GLY A 64 -2.58 9.43 16.24
C GLY A 64 -2.94 8.21 15.41
N ASP A 65 -2.33 8.05 14.25
CA ASP A 65 -2.59 6.91 13.37
C ASP A 65 -2.21 5.57 14.02
N LYS A 66 -1.11 5.54 14.80
CA LYS A 66 -0.72 4.31 15.49
C LYS A 66 -1.72 3.95 16.59
N ILE A 67 -2.08 4.92 17.42
CA ILE A 67 -3.01 4.70 18.54
C ILE A 67 -4.38 4.28 18.01
N LEU A 68 -4.86 4.92 16.95
CA LEU A 68 -6.14 4.58 16.34
C LEU A 68 -6.14 3.22 15.66
N SER A 69 -5.06 2.84 14.99
CA SER A 69 -4.87 1.50 14.44
C SER A 69 -4.90 0.44 15.54
N ASP A 70 -4.09 0.63 16.58
CA ASP A 70 -4.00 -0.28 17.72
C ASP A 70 -5.36 -0.41 18.44
N CYS A 71 -6.10 0.70 18.59
CA CYS A 71 -7.46 0.73 19.15
C CYS A 71 -8.45 -0.09 18.30
N LEU A 72 -8.44 0.09 17.00
CA LEU A 72 -9.31 -0.67 16.08
C LEU A 72 -9.00 -2.17 16.14
N GLU A 73 -7.73 -2.54 16.16
CA GLU A 73 -7.32 -3.93 16.33
C GLU A 73 -7.78 -4.51 17.68
N ALA A 74 -7.69 -3.74 18.74
CA ALA A 74 -8.20 -4.14 20.05
C ALA A 74 -9.73 -4.38 20.02
N ILE A 75 -10.49 -3.52 19.35
CA ILE A 75 -11.94 -3.70 19.17
C ILE A 75 -12.24 -4.97 18.39
N VAL A 76 -11.53 -5.25 17.30
CA VAL A 76 -11.67 -6.51 16.55
C VAL A 76 -11.39 -7.71 17.46
N GLY A 77 -10.37 -7.62 18.30
CA GLY A 77 -10.04 -8.65 19.29
C GLY A 77 -11.14 -8.85 20.32
N ALA A 78 -11.69 -7.78 20.86
CA ALA A 78 -12.80 -7.82 21.82
C ALA A 78 -14.06 -8.46 21.22
N ILE A 79 -14.45 -8.06 20.00
CA ILE A 79 -15.58 -8.65 19.28
C ILE A 79 -15.36 -10.15 19.04
N TYR A 80 -14.13 -10.54 18.75
CA TYR A 80 -13.78 -11.96 18.57
C TYR A 80 -13.92 -12.76 19.87
N THR A 81 -13.45 -12.20 20.97
CA THR A 81 -13.50 -12.86 22.28
C THR A 81 -14.94 -13.01 22.77
N ASP A 82 -15.79 -12.03 22.51
CA ASP A 82 -17.20 -11.99 22.93
C ASP A 82 -18.12 -12.82 22.02
N GLY A 83 -18.03 -12.60 20.69
CA GLY A 83 -18.98 -13.14 19.71
C GLY A 83 -18.36 -14.07 18.64
N GLY A 84 -17.08 -14.41 18.77
CA GLY A 84 -16.37 -15.32 17.88
C GLY A 84 -16.12 -14.77 16.47
N ILE A 85 -15.68 -15.67 15.59
CA ILE A 85 -15.23 -15.30 14.23
C ILE A 85 -16.36 -14.72 13.38
N LYS A 86 -17.59 -15.20 13.49
CA LYS A 86 -18.73 -14.72 12.69
C LYS A 86 -19.06 -13.25 12.99
N SER A 87 -19.04 -12.84 14.25
CA SER A 87 -19.27 -11.46 14.68
C SER A 87 -18.15 -10.55 14.20
N SER A 88 -16.90 -11.00 14.32
CA SER A 88 -15.73 -10.26 13.84
C SER A 88 -15.73 -10.12 12.32
N GLU A 89 -16.06 -11.18 11.58
CA GLU A 89 -16.16 -11.16 10.11
C GLU A 89 -17.20 -10.12 9.66
N LYS A 90 -18.37 -10.12 10.28
CA LYS A 90 -19.43 -9.14 9.98
C LYS A 90 -18.96 -7.70 10.23
N PHE A 91 -18.33 -7.42 11.37
CA PHE A 91 -17.79 -6.10 11.70
C PHE A 91 -16.69 -5.66 10.71
N ILE A 92 -15.72 -6.54 10.46
CA ILE A 92 -14.59 -6.26 9.56
C ILE A 92 -15.09 -5.99 8.14
N LEU A 93 -15.92 -6.88 7.59
CA LEU A 93 -16.39 -6.70 6.21
C LEU A 93 -17.22 -5.45 6.04
N ASN A 94 -18.06 -5.08 7.01
CA ASN A 94 -18.81 -3.82 6.97
C ASN A 94 -17.88 -2.60 7.01
N SER A 95 -16.85 -2.62 7.85
CA SER A 95 -15.93 -1.49 8.03
C SER A 95 -14.94 -1.35 6.86
N TRP A 96 -14.52 -2.46 6.24
CA TRP A 96 -13.53 -2.49 5.16
C TRP A 96 -14.12 -2.50 3.75
N ASN A 97 -15.46 -2.62 3.58
CA ASN A 97 -16.09 -2.83 2.27
C ASN A 97 -15.60 -1.82 1.21
N SER A 98 -15.65 -0.53 1.51
CA SER A 98 -15.22 0.52 0.57
C SER A 98 -13.72 0.46 0.22
N PHE A 99 -12.88 -0.03 1.12
CA PHE A 99 -11.45 -0.20 0.90
C PHE A 99 -11.17 -1.46 0.06
N ILE A 100 -11.90 -2.55 0.33
CA ILE A 100 -11.83 -3.78 -0.46
C ILE A 100 -12.26 -3.51 -1.90
N ASP A 101 -13.33 -2.77 -2.12
CA ASP A 101 -13.81 -2.43 -3.45
C ASP A 101 -12.81 -1.54 -4.22
N LYS A 102 -12.22 -0.58 -3.55
CA LYS A 102 -11.16 0.27 -4.13
C LYS A 102 -9.84 -0.47 -4.37
N SER A 103 -9.62 -1.61 -3.72
CA SER A 103 -8.42 -2.44 -3.90
C SER A 103 -8.37 -3.13 -5.28
N VAL A 104 -9.42 -3.01 -6.10
CA VAL A 104 -9.47 -3.50 -7.49
C VAL A 104 -8.33 -2.91 -8.34
N ILE A 105 -7.89 -1.70 -8.03
CA ILE A 105 -6.76 -1.09 -8.73
C ILE A 105 -5.51 -1.28 -7.87
N THR A 106 -4.94 -2.47 -7.90
CA THR A 106 -3.53 -2.58 -7.55
C THR A 106 -2.75 -1.97 -8.70
N LEU A 107 -2.38 -0.72 -8.58
CA LEU A 107 -1.29 -0.18 -9.39
C LEU A 107 -0.10 -1.08 -9.11
N ILE A 108 0.15 -2.04 -9.99
CA ILE A 108 1.40 -2.77 -9.99
C ILE A 108 2.45 -1.68 -10.04
N ASP A 109 3.28 -1.60 -9.02
CA ASP A 109 4.36 -0.61 -8.95
C ASP A 109 5.05 -0.59 -10.32
N PRO A 110 5.09 0.55 -11.02
CA PRO A 110 5.59 0.60 -12.39
C PRO A 110 6.98 -0.01 -12.54
N LYS A 111 7.81 0.11 -11.50
CA LYS A 111 9.13 -0.51 -11.47
C LYS A 111 9.04 -2.04 -11.47
N THR A 112 8.14 -2.61 -10.67
CA THR A 112 7.89 -4.07 -10.62
C THR A 112 7.36 -4.56 -11.96
N LYS A 113 6.38 -3.87 -12.54
CA LYS A 113 5.82 -4.22 -13.85
C LYS A 113 6.87 -4.24 -14.95
N LEU A 114 7.74 -3.22 -14.99
CA LEU A 114 8.83 -3.14 -15.96
C LEU A 114 9.88 -4.25 -15.73
N GLN A 115 10.17 -4.59 -14.47
CA GLN A 115 11.08 -5.69 -14.11
C GLN A 115 10.54 -7.03 -14.58
N GLU A 116 9.27 -7.33 -14.28
CA GLU A 116 8.60 -8.57 -14.71
C GLU A 116 8.62 -8.70 -16.24
N PHE A 117 8.27 -7.63 -16.94
CA PHE A 117 8.31 -7.61 -18.41
C PHE A 117 9.71 -7.87 -18.96
N SER A 118 10.72 -7.15 -18.44
CA SER A 118 12.11 -7.26 -18.92
C SER A 118 12.67 -8.67 -18.63
N LEU A 119 12.41 -9.22 -17.45
CA LEU A 119 12.82 -10.59 -17.11
C LEU A 119 12.12 -11.63 -17.97
N LYS A 120 10.82 -11.47 -18.22
CA LYS A 120 10.05 -12.42 -19.06
C LYS A 120 10.56 -12.43 -20.49
N LYS A 121 10.78 -11.25 -21.08
CA LYS A 121 11.13 -11.10 -22.50
C LYS A 121 12.63 -11.24 -22.77
N TYR A 122 13.46 -10.63 -21.93
CA TYR A 122 14.89 -10.49 -22.19
C TYR A 122 15.79 -11.25 -21.21
N LYS A 123 15.24 -11.81 -20.12
CA LYS A 123 15.97 -12.44 -19.01
C LYS A 123 16.96 -11.49 -18.31
N ILE A 124 16.77 -10.16 -18.47
CA ILE A 124 17.64 -9.12 -17.94
C ILE A 124 16.81 -8.09 -17.18
N LEU A 125 17.34 -7.60 -16.06
CA LEU A 125 16.69 -6.54 -15.28
C LEU A 125 16.84 -5.17 -15.98
N PRO A 126 15.85 -4.26 -15.83
CA PRO A 126 15.97 -2.88 -16.30
C PRO A 126 17.17 -2.18 -15.65
N LYS A 127 17.96 -1.50 -16.44
CA LYS A 127 19.11 -0.72 -15.98
C LYS A 127 18.67 0.69 -15.60
N TYR A 128 18.93 1.08 -14.35
CA TYR A 128 18.66 2.42 -13.85
C TYR A 128 19.96 3.18 -13.61
N THR A 129 20.09 4.35 -14.23
CA THR A 129 21.24 5.24 -14.04
C THR A 129 20.78 6.53 -13.36
N PHE A 130 21.44 6.91 -12.26
CA PHE A 130 21.12 8.13 -11.54
C PHE A 130 21.96 9.30 -12.05
N PHE A 131 21.30 10.44 -12.22
CA PHE A 131 21.97 11.70 -12.44
C PHE A 131 22.16 12.45 -11.12
N LYS A 132 23.06 13.42 -11.14
CA LYS A 132 23.33 14.29 -9.98
C LYS A 132 22.04 14.99 -9.55
N LYS A 133 21.80 15.06 -8.23
CA LYS A 133 20.75 15.83 -7.62
C LYS A 133 20.85 17.31 -8.04
N SER A 134 19.73 17.93 -8.43
CA SER A 134 19.63 19.35 -8.76
C SER A 134 18.52 20.01 -7.94
N GLY A 135 18.49 21.34 -7.88
CA GLY A 135 17.52 22.13 -7.13
C GLY A 135 17.95 22.47 -5.69
N PRO A 136 17.19 23.36 -5.02
CA PRO A 136 17.48 23.78 -3.65
C PRO A 136 17.34 22.63 -2.65
N GLN A 137 18.02 22.76 -1.51
CA GLN A 137 18.11 21.70 -0.50
C GLN A 137 16.73 21.28 0.06
N HIS A 138 15.80 22.22 0.17
CA HIS A 138 14.42 21.98 0.65
C HIS A 138 13.47 21.42 -0.43
N ASN A 139 13.84 21.49 -1.72
CA ASN A 139 13.06 20.93 -2.82
C ASN A 139 13.98 20.27 -3.87
N PRO A 140 14.61 19.14 -3.55
CA PRO A 140 15.56 18.47 -4.42
C PRO A 140 14.87 17.82 -5.62
N LEU A 141 15.44 17.97 -6.78
CA LEU A 141 15.02 17.28 -8.00
C LEU A 141 16.01 16.16 -8.34
N PHE A 142 15.52 14.93 -8.28
CA PHE A 142 16.26 13.74 -8.70
C PHE A 142 15.89 13.38 -10.14
N LYS A 143 16.88 13.00 -10.93
CA LYS A 143 16.69 12.48 -12.28
C LYS A 143 17.25 11.06 -12.34
N THR A 144 16.49 10.16 -12.96
CA THR A 144 16.89 8.77 -13.18
C THR A 144 16.57 8.39 -14.62
N GLU A 145 17.49 7.79 -15.29
CA GLU A 145 17.30 7.15 -16.59
C GLU A 145 16.99 5.67 -16.39
N VAL A 146 16.06 5.13 -17.17
CA VAL A 146 15.79 3.70 -17.26
C VAL A 146 15.92 3.23 -18.70
N GLN A 147 16.47 2.03 -18.85
CA GLN A 147 16.59 1.34 -20.14
C GLN A 147 16.40 -0.16 -19.97
N ILE A 148 15.73 -0.79 -20.93
CA ILE A 148 15.72 -2.23 -21.14
C ILE A 148 16.26 -2.51 -22.55
N PRO A 149 16.64 -3.77 -22.89
CA PRO A 149 17.01 -4.10 -24.26
C PRO A 149 15.95 -3.64 -25.26
N ASP A 150 16.35 -3.23 -26.44
CA ASP A 150 15.51 -2.73 -27.54
C ASP A 150 14.66 -1.50 -27.19
N SER A 151 14.97 -0.79 -26.12
CA SER A 151 14.27 0.46 -25.75
C SER A 151 15.19 1.68 -25.79
N LYS A 152 14.57 2.84 -26.05
CA LYS A 152 15.22 4.14 -25.82
C LYS A 152 15.40 4.36 -24.31
N LYS A 153 16.41 5.14 -23.95
CA LYS A 153 16.63 5.62 -22.59
C LYS A 153 15.56 6.61 -22.21
N ILE A 154 14.86 6.40 -21.10
CA ILE A 154 13.77 7.25 -20.62
C ILE A 154 14.13 7.90 -19.30
N ILE A 155 14.00 9.23 -19.23
CA ILE A 155 14.30 10.01 -18.03
C ILE A 155 13.04 10.27 -17.22
N GLY A 156 13.10 9.83 -15.96
CA GLY A 156 12.14 10.17 -14.92
C GLY A 156 12.68 11.24 -13.97
N LYS A 157 11.77 12.02 -13.38
CA LYS A 157 12.06 13.07 -12.40
C LYS A 157 11.21 12.85 -11.15
N GLY A 158 11.72 13.22 -9.98
CA GLY A 158 10.99 13.12 -8.72
C GLY A 158 11.68 13.82 -7.56
N SER A 159 10.95 14.02 -6.48
CA SER A 159 11.47 14.63 -5.24
C SER A 159 12.35 13.67 -4.41
N SER A 160 12.47 12.41 -4.82
CA SER A 160 13.39 11.42 -4.25
C SER A 160 13.89 10.49 -5.35
N LYS A 161 14.99 9.76 -5.09
CA LYS A 161 15.51 8.72 -6.00
C LYS A 161 14.42 7.71 -6.36
N LYS A 162 13.66 7.24 -5.36
CA LYS A 162 12.56 6.28 -5.56
C LYS A 162 11.47 6.85 -6.47
N LYS A 163 11.01 8.08 -6.24
CA LYS A 163 10.00 8.72 -7.10
C LYS A 163 10.49 8.96 -8.52
N ALA A 164 11.76 9.31 -8.71
CA ALA A 164 12.34 9.46 -10.04
C ALA A 164 12.40 8.11 -10.80
N GLN A 165 12.76 7.00 -10.13
CA GLN A 165 12.74 5.66 -10.72
C GLN A 165 11.31 5.23 -11.12
N LEU A 166 10.32 5.43 -10.23
CA LEU A 166 8.92 5.11 -10.54
C LEU A 166 8.41 5.88 -11.77
N ASN A 167 8.69 7.18 -11.83
CA ASN A 167 8.30 8.01 -12.97
C ASN A 167 8.99 7.60 -14.28
N ALA A 168 10.27 7.21 -14.23
CA ALA A 168 10.99 6.70 -15.39
C ALA A 168 10.37 5.39 -15.90
N ALA A 169 10.10 4.44 -14.99
CA ALA A 169 9.46 3.17 -15.31
C ALA A 169 8.05 3.36 -15.89
N GLU A 170 7.24 4.22 -15.28
CA GLU A 170 5.88 4.53 -15.75
C GLU A 170 5.87 5.07 -17.19
N LYS A 171 6.79 6.00 -17.50
CA LYS A 171 6.93 6.54 -18.85
C LYS A 171 7.32 5.47 -19.85
N LEU A 172 8.28 4.61 -19.49
CA LEU A 172 8.73 3.54 -20.39
C LEU A 172 7.63 2.52 -20.64
N ILE A 173 6.87 2.13 -19.61
CA ILE A 173 5.69 1.25 -19.71
C ILE A 173 4.65 1.82 -20.70
N LYS A 174 4.33 3.12 -20.58
CA LYS A 174 3.40 3.80 -21.48
C LYS A 174 3.88 3.78 -22.94
N ILE A 175 5.17 4.00 -23.16
CA ILE A 175 5.79 3.95 -24.51
C ILE A 175 5.73 2.54 -25.08
N LEU A 176 6.01 1.53 -24.27
CA LEU A 176 6.01 0.13 -24.68
C LEU A 176 4.60 -0.47 -24.78
N LYS A 177 3.56 0.25 -24.30
CA LYS A 177 2.16 -0.20 -24.24
C LYS A 177 1.98 -1.52 -23.49
N ILE A 178 2.69 -1.68 -22.38
CA ILE A 178 2.69 -2.89 -21.53
C ILE A 178 2.09 -2.63 -20.17
#